data_557640d24b94ac10b71d22d20c9ae1db
#
_entry.id   557640d24b94ac10b71d22d20c9ae1db
#
_cell.length_a   1.000
_cell.length_b   1.000
_cell.length_c   1.000
_cell.angle_alpha   90.00
_cell.angle_beta   90.00
_cell.angle_gamma   90.00
#
_symmetry.space_group_name_H-M   'P 1'
#
loop_
_entity.id
_entity.type
_entity.pdbx_description
1 polymer ?
#
loop_
_entity_poly.entity_id
_entity_poly.type
_entity_poly.pdbx_seq_one_letter_code
_entity_poly.pdbx_strand_id
1 'polypeptide(L)'
;TAGGESAHIAVDPTDNEIVFGGSYGGYLTMKNHRTGERRAVNVWPDNPMGYGAEGMKYRFQWNFPLFFSPHNPEKLYAASNHLHVSTNGGQSWAVISPDLTRNDSTKLGPSGGPITKDNTGVEYYCTIFAATESPYERGLIWTGSDDGLVHLSRDGGENWDNITPGDFPEWLMVNSIDPD
;
A
#
# COMPACT_ATOMS: atom_id res chain seq x y z
N THR A 1 -9.68 -9.99 15.55
CA THR A 1 -9.63 -9.49 14.16
C THR A 1 -8.17 -9.31 13.76
N ALA A 2 -7.84 -9.50 12.49
CA ALA A 2 -6.63 -8.96 11.89
C ALA A 2 -6.87 -7.48 11.56
N GLY A 3 -5.79 -6.68 11.53
CA GLY A 3 -5.89 -5.27 11.20
C GLY A 3 -6.53 -4.39 12.27
N GLY A 4 -6.88 -3.19 11.88
CA GLY A 4 -7.46 -2.15 12.69
C GLY A 4 -8.52 -1.36 11.95
N GLU A 5 -8.52 -0.06 12.13
CA GLU A 5 -9.44 0.85 11.46
C GLU A 5 -9.08 1.01 9.98
N SER A 6 -10.08 1.07 9.10
CA SER A 6 -9.94 1.33 7.64
C SER A 6 -8.90 0.46 6.95
N ALA A 7 -9.03 -0.84 7.04
CA ALA A 7 -8.03 -1.75 6.51
C ALA A 7 -8.53 -2.55 5.29
N HIS A 8 -7.64 -2.75 4.33
CA HIS A 8 -7.76 -3.89 3.44
C HIS A 8 -7.46 -5.18 4.22
N ILE A 9 -8.16 -6.25 3.86
CA ILE A 9 -7.98 -7.58 4.42
C ILE A 9 -7.62 -8.54 3.30
N ALA A 10 -6.54 -9.28 3.48
CA ALA A 10 -6.11 -10.34 2.58
C ALA A 10 -6.17 -11.68 3.32
N VAL A 11 -6.92 -12.63 2.76
CA VAL A 11 -7.00 -14.00 3.27
C VAL A 11 -5.97 -14.84 2.54
N ASP A 12 -5.22 -15.66 3.27
CA ASP A 12 -4.26 -16.59 2.66
C ASP A 12 -5.00 -17.54 1.71
N PRO A 13 -4.61 -17.60 0.42
CA PRO A 13 -5.31 -18.43 -0.57
C PRO A 13 -5.22 -19.92 -0.29
N THR A 14 -4.28 -20.35 0.54
CA THR A 14 -4.03 -21.77 0.86
C THR A 14 -4.55 -22.18 2.23
N ASP A 15 -4.75 -21.23 3.15
CA ASP A 15 -5.31 -21.46 4.49
C ASP A 15 -6.19 -20.28 4.93
N ASN A 16 -7.48 -20.40 4.78
CA ASN A 16 -8.45 -19.34 5.13
C ASN A 16 -8.51 -18.97 6.63
N GLU A 17 -7.83 -19.72 7.48
CA GLU A 17 -7.66 -19.38 8.89
C GLU A 17 -6.56 -18.32 9.12
N ILE A 18 -5.72 -18.08 8.10
CA ILE A 18 -4.67 -17.08 8.14
C ILE A 18 -5.16 -15.83 7.40
N VAL A 19 -5.21 -14.73 8.12
CA VAL A 19 -5.73 -13.46 7.61
C VAL A 19 -4.74 -12.34 7.91
N PHE A 20 -4.49 -11.50 6.91
CA PHE A 20 -3.69 -10.29 7.02
C PHE A 20 -4.62 -9.07 6.98
N GLY A 21 -4.39 -8.12 7.85
CA GLY A 21 -5.19 -6.90 7.89
C GLY A 21 -4.33 -5.70 8.23
N GLY A 22 -4.51 -4.65 7.41
CA GLY A 22 -3.83 -3.38 7.60
C GLY A 22 -4.51 -2.48 8.63
N SER A 23 -3.89 -1.36 8.89
CA SER A 23 -4.43 -0.22 9.62
C SER A 23 -3.67 1.03 9.22
N TYR A 24 -4.16 2.20 9.61
CA TYR A 24 -3.45 3.46 9.35
C TYR A 24 -1.98 3.40 9.79
N GLY A 25 -1.15 4.23 9.17
CA GLY A 25 0.29 4.29 9.47
C GLY A 25 1.08 3.08 9.03
N GLY A 26 0.54 2.23 8.14
CA GLY A 26 1.23 1.03 7.65
C GLY A 26 1.28 -0.11 8.65
N TYR A 27 0.50 -0.06 9.73
CA TYR A 27 0.38 -1.20 10.65
C TYR A 27 -0.28 -2.38 9.94
N LEU A 28 0.37 -3.52 10.00
CA LEU A 28 -0.09 -4.75 9.37
C LEU A 28 0.00 -5.91 10.37
N THR A 29 -1.11 -6.61 10.53
CA THR A 29 -1.22 -7.74 11.46
C THR A 29 -1.60 -9.01 10.70
N MET A 30 -0.88 -10.08 10.94
CA MET A 30 -1.31 -11.44 10.61
C MET A 30 -2.03 -12.03 11.81
N LYS A 31 -3.13 -12.73 11.54
CA LYS A 31 -3.86 -13.52 12.54
C LYS A 31 -4.11 -14.93 12.01
N ASN A 32 -3.80 -15.93 12.84
CA ASN A 32 -4.25 -17.31 12.66
C ASN A 32 -5.47 -17.54 13.54
N HIS A 33 -6.63 -17.77 12.92
CA HIS A 33 -7.90 -17.97 13.64
C HIS A 33 -7.98 -19.31 14.36
N ARG A 34 -7.28 -20.33 13.84
CA ARG A 34 -7.23 -21.67 14.45
C ARG A 34 -6.48 -21.69 15.77
N THR A 35 -5.35 -20.99 15.83
CA THR A 35 -4.49 -20.96 17.02
C THR A 35 -4.72 -19.74 17.90
N GLY A 36 -5.34 -18.69 17.36
CA GLY A 36 -5.48 -17.40 18.02
C GLY A 36 -4.21 -16.53 17.95
N GLU A 37 -3.13 -17.01 17.33
CA GLU A 37 -1.88 -16.27 17.19
C GLU A 37 -2.07 -14.98 16.42
N ARG A 38 -1.41 -13.92 16.86
CA ARG A 38 -1.32 -12.63 16.17
C ARG A 38 0.14 -12.19 16.11
N ARG A 39 0.55 -11.68 14.95
CA ARG A 39 1.89 -11.13 14.74
C ARG A 39 1.80 -9.80 14.01
N ALA A 40 2.59 -8.82 14.44
CA ALA A 40 2.86 -7.64 13.63
C ALA A 40 3.82 -8.05 12.50
N VAL A 41 3.43 -7.73 11.27
CA VAL A 41 4.18 -8.04 10.05
C VAL A 41 4.33 -6.80 9.17
N ASN A 42 4.53 -5.65 9.79
CA ASN A 42 4.65 -4.36 9.13
C ASN A 42 5.74 -4.38 8.05
N VAL A 43 5.49 -3.70 6.94
CA VAL A 43 6.50 -3.50 5.90
C VAL A 43 7.72 -2.77 6.44
N TRP A 44 7.47 -1.75 7.25
CA TRP A 44 8.50 -0.97 7.92
C TRP A 44 8.06 -0.64 9.35
N PRO A 45 8.91 -0.87 10.35
CA PRO A 45 8.54 -0.66 11.75
C PRO A 45 8.70 0.82 12.14
N ASP A 46 7.85 1.67 11.59
CA ASP A 46 7.82 3.09 11.92
C ASP A 46 6.53 3.46 12.65
N ASN A 47 6.58 4.50 13.44
CA ASN A 47 5.40 5.11 14.03
C ASN A 47 5.21 6.51 13.43
N PRO A 48 4.28 6.67 12.47
CA PRO A 48 4.08 7.93 11.77
C PRO A 48 3.42 9.02 12.63
N MET A 49 2.95 8.69 13.81
CA MET A 49 2.27 9.64 14.68
C MET A 49 3.23 10.73 15.17
N GLY A 50 2.87 11.99 14.90
CA GLY A 50 3.66 13.15 15.29
C GLY A 50 4.69 13.60 14.24
N TYR A 51 4.76 12.97 13.07
CA TYR A 51 5.66 13.35 11.99
C TYR A 51 4.87 13.86 10.77
N GLY A 52 5.43 14.84 10.05
CA GLY A 52 5.02 15.14 8.69
C GLY A 52 5.40 13.99 7.76
N ALA A 53 4.68 13.83 6.66
CA ALA A 53 4.95 12.78 5.67
C ALA A 53 6.36 12.87 5.05
N GLU A 54 6.95 14.08 5.04
CA GLU A 54 8.32 14.34 4.58
C GLU A 54 9.40 13.58 5.37
N GLY A 55 9.14 13.26 6.63
CA GLY A 55 10.04 12.52 7.50
C GLY A 55 9.90 11.00 7.41
N MET A 56 8.94 10.48 6.66
CA MET A 56 8.67 9.05 6.58
C MET A 56 9.48 8.37 5.48
N LYS A 57 9.99 7.19 5.77
CA LYS A 57 10.62 6.36 4.74
C LYS A 57 9.59 5.85 3.72
N TYR A 58 8.43 5.40 4.20
CA TYR A 58 7.32 4.94 3.39
C TYR A 58 6.02 5.59 3.86
N ARG A 59 5.24 6.09 2.93
CA ARG A 59 3.94 6.73 3.19
C ARG A 59 2.84 5.72 2.90
N PHE A 60 2.15 5.29 3.94
CA PHE A 60 1.01 4.38 3.82
C PHE A 60 -0.29 5.18 3.96
N GLN A 61 -1.19 5.03 3.02
CA GLN A 61 -2.53 5.60 3.13
C GLN A 61 -3.30 4.90 4.26
N TRP A 62 -4.34 5.53 4.75
CA TRP A 62 -5.23 4.98 5.76
C TRP A 62 -5.66 3.53 5.45
N ASN A 63 -6.13 3.30 4.24
CA ASN A 63 -6.58 2.01 3.72
C ASN A 63 -5.66 1.52 2.59
N PHE A 64 -4.37 1.46 2.86
CA PHE A 64 -3.38 1.05 1.86
C PHE A 64 -3.71 -0.32 1.24
N PRO A 65 -3.48 -0.51 -0.06
CA PRO A 65 -3.71 -1.77 -0.74
C PRO A 65 -2.93 -2.93 -0.13
N LEU A 66 -3.63 -4.05 0.07
CA LEU A 66 -3.09 -5.30 0.60
C LEU A 66 -3.79 -6.46 -0.10
N PHE A 67 -3.05 -7.30 -0.83
CA PHE A 67 -3.64 -8.41 -1.60
C PHE A 67 -2.62 -9.50 -1.90
N PHE A 68 -3.10 -10.71 -2.11
CA PHE A 68 -2.29 -11.81 -2.63
C PHE A 68 -2.26 -11.82 -4.14
N SER A 69 -1.13 -12.29 -4.71
CA SER A 69 -1.04 -12.57 -6.14
C SER A 69 -2.02 -13.67 -6.52
N PRO A 70 -2.81 -13.50 -7.61
CA PRO A 70 -3.67 -14.56 -8.12
C PRO A 70 -2.88 -15.72 -8.75
N HIS A 71 -1.58 -15.53 -9.03
CA HIS A 71 -0.72 -16.52 -9.68
C HIS A 71 0.26 -17.21 -8.74
N ASN A 72 0.49 -16.65 -7.56
CA ASN A 72 1.39 -17.24 -6.57
C ASN A 72 0.86 -16.95 -5.16
N PRO A 73 0.29 -17.96 -4.48
CA PRO A 73 -0.31 -17.79 -3.16
C PRO A 73 0.69 -17.40 -2.06
N GLU A 74 2.00 -17.54 -2.30
CA GLU A 74 3.02 -17.10 -1.35
C GLU A 74 3.29 -15.59 -1.44
N LYS A 75 2.93 -14.92 -2.56
CA LYS A 75 3.17 -13.51 -2.76
C LYS A 75 2.05 -12.66 -2.16
N LEU A 76 2.38 -11.97 -1.08
CA LEU A 76 1.54 -10.93 -0.48
C LEU A 76 2.10 -9.56 -0.85
N TYR A 77 1.26 -8.70 -1.43
CA TYR A 77 1.60 -7.32 -1.78
C TYR A 77 1.04 -6.33 -0.75
N ALA A 78 1.79 -5.29 -0.47
CA ALA A 78 1.35 -4.13 0.29
C ALA A 78 1.86 -2.85 -0.40
N ALA A 79 1.04 -1.82 -0.47
CA ALA A 79 1.40 -0.58 -1.14
C ALA A 79 1.52 0.60 -0.18
N SER A 80 2.64 1.30 -0.26
CA SER A 80 2.87 2.62 0.31
C SER A 80 2.92 3.66 -0.83
N ASN A 81 3.90 4.54 -0.87
CA ASN A 81 4.31 5.22 -2.10
C ASN A 81 5.14 4.32 -3.03
N HIS A 82 5.52 3.15 -2.53
CA HIS A 82 6.14 2.04 -3.28
C HIS A 82 5.27 0.80 -3.20
N LEU A 83 5.44 -0.13 -4.16
CA LEU A 83 4.88 -1.46 -4.03
C LEU A 83 5.89 -2.40 -3.36
N HIS A 84 5.41 -3.14 -2.38
CA HIS A 84 6.19 -4.09 -1.60
C HIS A 84 5.64 -5.50 -1.79
N VAL A 85 6.52 -6.50 -1.72
CA VAL A 85 6.16 -7.91 -1.77
C VAL A 85 6.81 -8.69 -0.64
N SER A 86 6.05 -9.60 -0.05
CA SER A 86 6.53 -10.63 0.87
C SER A 86 6.22 -12.00 0.28
N THR A 87 7.15 -12.95 0.44
CA THR A 87 6.98 -14.36 0.05
C THR A 87 7.09 -15.31 1.25
N ASN A 88 7.01 -14.77 2.45
CA ASN A 88 7.15 -15.53 3.70
C ASN A 88 6.17 -15.10 4.79
N GLY A 89 4.94 -14.75 4.37
CA GLY A 89 3.88 -14.37 5.31
C GLY A 89 4.16 -13.08 6.06
N GLY A 90 4.79 -12.11 5.43
CA GLY A 90 5.07 -10.79 5.99
C GLY A 90 6.26 -10.75 6.96
N GLN A 91 7.06 -11.82 7.07
CA GLN A 91 8.26 -11.82 7.93
C GLN A 91 9.36 -10.92 7.37
N SER A 92 9.42 -10.77 6.06
CA SER A 92 10.27 -9.79 5.38
C SER A 92 9.60 -9.26 4.13
N TRP A 93 10.01 -8.07 3.72
CA TRP A 93 9.45 -7.35 2.58
C TRP A 93 10.55 -6.84 1.65
N ALA A 94 10.34 -6.97 0.35
CA ALA A 94 11.14 -6.36 -0.68
C ALA A 94 10.36 -5.23 -1.35
N VAL A 95 11.05 -4.14 -1.67
CA VAL A 95 10.51 -3.06 -2.52
C VAL A 95 10.68 -3.48 -3.97
N ILE A 96 9.60 -3.43 -4.75
CA ILE A 96 9.57 -3.82 -6.17
C ILE A 96 9.13 -2.68 -7.09
N SER A 97 9.18 -1.45 -6.62
CA SER A 97 8.90 -0.27 -7.47
C SER A 97 9.72 0.93 -7.05
N PRO A 98 9.93 1.92 -7.93
CA PRO A 98 10.29 3.27 -7.51
C PRO A 98 9.14 3.90 -6.71
N ASP A 99 9.25 5.17 -6.30
CA ASP A 99 8.11 5.97 -5.84
C ASP A 99 7.15 6.17 -7.04
N LEU A 100 5.93 5.67 -6.92
CA LEU A 100 4.90 5.68 -7.98
C LEU A 100 3.89 6.82 -7.79
N THR A 101 4.31 7.87 -7.07
CA THR A 101 3.52 9.05 -6.79
C THR A 101 4.18 10.30 -7.35
N ARG A 102 3.53 11.45 -7.28
CA ARG A 102 4.15 12.74 -7.65
C ARG A 102 5.25 13.14 -6.69
N ASN A 103 5.22 12.61 -5.47
CA ASN A 103 6.17 12.94 -4.40
C ASN A 103 6.34 14.47 -4.23
N ASP A 104 5.23 15.21 -4.29
CA ASP A 104 5.22 16.67 -4.21
C ASP A 104 5.57 17.13 -2.79
N SER A 105 6.80 17.60 -2.61
CA SER A 105 7.31 18.05 -1.33
C SER A 105 6.48 19.17 -0.69
N THR A 106 5.72 19.93 -1.47
CA THR A 106 4.85 20.99 -0.95
C THR A 106 3.62 20.47 -0.20
N LYS A 107 3.32 19.17 -0.36
CA LYS A 107 2.19 18.47 0.24
C LYS A 107 2.59 17.49 1.35
N LEU A 108 3.88 17.31 1.60
CA LEU A 108 4.38 16.33 2.56
C LEU A 108 4.70 16.92 3.93
N GLY A 109 4.65 18.22 4.09
CA GLY A 109 4.85 18.88 5.38
C GLY A 109 3.77 18.51 6.41
N PRO A 110 3.98 18.92 7.69
CA PRO A 110 2.97 18.73 8.72
C PRO A 110 1.64 19.37 8.35
N SER A 111 0.54 18.64 8.53
CA SER A 111 -0.80 19.17 8.41
C SER A 111 -1.18 20.05 9.60
N GLY A 112 -2.21 20.91 9.44
CA GLY A 112 -2.61 21.86 10.47
C GLY A 112 -1.67 23.06 10.62
N GLY A 113 -1.95 23.90 11.58
CA GLY A 113 -1.23 25.14 11.82
C GLY A 113 -2.08 26.35 11.48
N PRO A 114 -1.65 27.62 11.71
CA PRO A 114 -0.34 28.01 12.26
C PRO A 114 -0.22 27.85 13.79
N ILE A 115 -1.32 27.66 14.49
CA ILE A 115 -1.33 27.61 15.97
C ILE A 115 -0.94 26.20 16.45
N THR A 116 -1.57 25.16 15.89
CA THR A 116 -1.31 23.77 16.22
C THR A 116 -1.03 22.98 14.96
N LYS A 117 0.11 22.35 14.88
CA LYS A 117 0.41 21.39 13.81
C LYS A 117 -0.29 20.08 14.14
N ASP A 118 -1.14 19.64 13.23
CA ASP A 118 -1.68 18.29 13.28
C ASP A 118 -0.73 17.37 12.51
N ASN A 119 -0.12 16.43 13.23
CA ASN A 119 0.76 15.42 12.66
C ASN A 119 0.18 14.04 12.96
N THR A 120 -1.10 13.86 12.69
CA THR A 120 -1.80 12.60 12.95
C THR A 120 -1.21 11.44 12.15
N GLY A 121 -0.62 11.73 10.99
CA GLY A 121 0.12 10.73 10.19
C GLY A 121 -0.77 9.69 9.53
N VAL A 122 -2.06 9.95 9.40
CA VAL A 122 -3.05 9.04 8.83
C VAL A 122 -3.65 9.53 7.51
N GLU A 123 -3.59 10.84 7.29
CA GLU A 123 -4.17 11.51 6.13
C GLU A 123 -3.10 12.37 5.47
N TYR A 124 -2.37 11.80 4.54
CA TYR A 124 -1.34 12.48 3.77
C TYR A 124 -1.35 12.02 2.32
N TYR A 125 -0.85 12.89 1.45
CA TYR A 125 -0.78 12.66 0.01
C TYR A 125 0.45 11.87 -0.42
N CYS A 126 0.48 11.57 -1.70
CA CYS A 126 1.54 10.86 -2.37
C CYS A 126 1.67 9.43 -1.87
N THR A 127 0.55 8.72 -1.92
CA THR A 127 0.44 7.30 -1.59
C THR A 127 -0.21 6.53 -2.73
N ILE A 128 0.11 5.25 -2.86
CA ILE A 128 -0.65 4.34 -3.72
C ILE A 128 -1.97 4.02 -3.04
N PHE A 129 -3.08 4.30 -3.73
CA PHE A 129 -4.43 4.12 -3.20
C PHE A 129 -5.12 2.88 -3.78
N ALA A 130 -4.76 2.50 -5.01
CA ALA A 130 -5.23 1.28 -5.65
C ALA A 130 -4.04 0.49 -6.21
N ALA A 131 -4.07 -0.83 -6.08
CA ALA A 131 -3.09 -1.73 -6.69
C ALA A 131 -3.71 -3.10 -6.94
N THR A 132 -3.35 -3.71 -8.06
CA THR A 132 -3.83 -5.05 -8.42
C THR A 132 -2.86 -5.73 -9.39
N GLU A 133 -2.78 -7.06 -9.33
CA GLU A 133 -2.15 -7.89 -10.36
C GLU A 133 -3.24 -8.52 -11.21
N SER A 134 -3.03 -8.60 -12.54
CA SER A 134 -3.97 -9.23 -13.46
C SER A 134 -4.27 -10.67 -13.04
N PRO A 135 -5.55 -11.09 -13.03
CA PRO A 135 -5.88 -12.48 -12.80
C PRO A 135 -5.54 -13.38 -13.99
N TYR A 136 -5.28 -12.80 -15.18
CA TYR A 136 -5.04 -13.52 -16.43
C TYR A 136 -3.57 -13.59 -16.83
N GLU A 137 -2.78 -12.57 -16.45
CA GLU A 137 -1.39 -12.45 -16.84
C GLU A 137 -0.50 -12.21 -15.62
N ARG A 138 0.40 -13.17 -15.37
CA ARG A 138 1.34 -13.09 -14.25
C ARG A 138 2.29 -11.91 -14.42
N GLY A 139 2.45 -11.13 -13.35
CA GLY A 139 3.39 -10.01 -13.29
C GLY A 139 2.91 -8.74 -14.00
N LEU A 140 1.68 -8.76 -14.54
CA LEU A 140 1.04 -7.56 -15.04
C LEU A 140 0.36 -6.86 -13.86
N ILE A 141 0.95 -5.75 -13.41
CA ILE A 141 0.56 -5.08 -12.16
C ILE A 141 0.26 -3.61 -12.44
N TRP A 142 -0.89 -3.14 -11.98
CA TRP A 142 -1.26 -1.73 -12.00
C TRP A 142 -1.21 -1.13 -10.60
N THR A 143 -0.86 0.16 -10.54
CA THR A 143 -1.04 0.98 -9.36
C THR A 143 -1.67 2.31 -9.73
N GLY A 144 -2.48 2.83 -8.82
CA GLY A 144 -3.06 4.16 -8.91
C GLY A 144 -2.83 4.93 -7.62
N SER A 145 -2.39 6.19 -7.74
CA SER A 145 -2.09 7.02 -6.58
C SER A 145 -3.24 7.97 -6.23
N ASP A 146 -3.22 8.48 -5.02
CA ASP A 146 -4.15 9.51 -4.54
C ASP A 146 -3.86 10.89 -5.15
N ASP A 147 -2.71 11.05 -5.80
CA ASP A 147 -2.28 12.26 -6.47
C ASP A 147 -2.38 12.19 -8.01
N GLY A 148 -3.09 11.17 -8.53
CA GLY A 148 -3.55 11.11 -9.92
C GLY A 148 -2.58 10.48 -10.90
N LEU A 149 -1.71 9.59 -10.46
CA LEU A 149 -0.85 8.82 -11.37
C LEU A 149 -1.31 7.37 -11.48
N VAL A 150 -1.19 6.82 -12.68
CA VAL A 150 -1.40 5.40 -12.97
C VAL A 150 -0.13 4.81 -13.54
N HIS A 151 0.36 3.75 -12.93
CA HIS A 151 1.55 3.05 -13.41
C HIS A 151 1.25 1.58 -13.69
N LEU A 152 2.02 1.02 -14.60
CA LEU A 152 1.91 -0.37 -15.06
C LEU A 152 3.29 -1.01 -15.08
N SER A 153 3.39 -2.18 -14.48
CA SER A 153 4.49 -3.12 -14.68
C SER A 153 4.01 -4.33 -15.46
N ARG A 154 4.84 -4.83 -16.40
CA ARG A 154 4.58 -6.04 -17.18
C ARG A 154 5.52 -7.20 -16.84
N ASP A 155 6.37 -7.02 -15.87
CA ASP A 155 7.47 -7.92 -15.52
C ASP A 155 7.59 -8.21 -14.03
N GLY A 156 6.47 -8.07 -13.32
CA GLY A 156 6.41 -8.38 -11.88
C GLY A 156 7.04 -7.33 -10.98
N GLY A 157 7.17 -6.09 -11.47
CA GLY A 157 7.68 -4.97 -10.72
C GLY A 157 9.14 -4.59 -11.01
N GLU A 158 9.78 -5.24 -12.00
CA GLU A 158 11.17 -4.88 -12.39
C GLU A 158 11.22 -3.53 -13.10
N ASN A 159 10.24 -3.26 -13.98
CA ASN A 159 10.10 -1.99 -14.69
C ASN A 159 8.67 -1.45 -14.56
N TRP A 160 8.55 -0.12 -14.57
CA TRP A 160 7.28 0.59 -14.39
C TRP A 160 7.13 1.69 -15.43
N ASP A 161 6.02 1.65 -16.15
CA ASP A 161 5.61 2.68 -17.10
C ASP A 161 4.54 3.58 -16.46
N ASN A 162 4.70 4.89 -16.57
CA ASN A 162 3.61 5.82 -16.28
C ASN A 162 2.62 5.81 -17.45
N ILE A 163 1.43 5.31 -17.22
CA ILE A 163 0.36 5.19 -18.20
C ILE A 163 -0.82 6.13 -17.90
N THR A 164 -0.61 7.13 -17.05
CA THR A 164 -1.64 8.09 -16.69
C THR A 164 -2.25 8.72 -17.94
N PRO A 165 -3.57 8.67 -18.15
CA PRO A 165 -4.22 9.35 -19.28
C PRO A 165 -3.91 10.85 -19.26
N GLY A 166 -3.63 11.40 -20.45
CA GLY A 166 -3.21 12.80 -20.57
C GLY A 166 -4.28 13.85 -20.21
N ASP A 167 -5.52 13.41 -20.11
CA ASP A 167 -6.67 14.23 -19.72
C ASP A 167 -7.07 14.04 -18.25
N PHE A 168 -6.35 13.23 -17.48
CA PHE A 168 -6.59 13.12 -16.05
C PHE A 168 -6.28 14.43 -15.35
N PRO A 169 -7.23 14.96 -14.57
CA PRO A 169 -6.94 16.10 -13.71
C PRO A 169 -5.83 15.77 -12.72
N GLU A 170 -4.97 16.74 -12.44
CA GLU A 170 -4.03 16.62 -11.34
C GLU A 170 -4.78 16.34 -10.03
N TRP A 171 -4.20 15.50 -9.19
CA TRP A 171 -4.77 15.13 -7.88
C TRP A 171 -6.11 14.37 -7.96
N LEU A 172 -6.42 13.80 -9.11
CA LEU A 172 -7.53 12.85 -9.22
C LEU A 172 -7.15 11.55 -8.50
N MET A 173 -7.80 11.29 -7.39
CA MET A 173 -7.55 10.06 -6.64
C MET A 173 -8.03 8.83 -7.41
N VAL A 174 -7.12 7.90 -7.70
CA VAL A 174 -7.43 6.61 -8.32
C VAL A 174 -7.88 5.64 -7.24
N ASN A 175 -9.20 5.50 -7.06
CA ASN A 175 -9.79 4.72 -5.98
C ASN A 175 -9.74 3.20 -6.20
N SER A 176 -9.85 2.78 -7.46
CA SER A 176 -9.88 1.35 -7.82
C SER A 176 -9.38 1.15 -9.23
N ILE A 177 -8.85 -0.03 -9.47
CA ILE A 177 -8.45 -0.52 -10.79
C ILE A 177 -9.07 -1.89 -10.95
N ASP A 178 -9.81 -2.09 -12.04
CA ASP A 178 -10.40 -3.37 -12.41
C ASP A 178 -9.68 -3.88 -13.67
N PRO A 179 -8.84 -4.91 -13.55
CA PRO A 179 -8.13 -5.49 -14.68
C PRO A 179 -9.05 -6.47 -15.42
N ASP A 180 -9.48 -6.11 -16.62
CA ASP A 180 -10.18 -7.00 -17.54
C ASP A 180 -9.24 -8.01 -18.22
#